data_f74369cd895dec75c76a3e9016024886
#
_entry.id   f74369cd895dec75c76a3e9016024886
#
_cell.length_a   1.000
_cell.length_b   1.000
_cell.length_c   1.000
_cell.angle_alpha   90.00
_cell.angle_beta   90.00
_cell.angle_gamma   90.00
#
_symmetry.space_group_name_H-M   'P 1'
#
loop_
_entity.id
_entity.type
_entity.pdbx_description
1 polymer ?
#
loop_
_entity_poly.entity_id
_entity_poly.type
_entity_poly.pdbx_seq_one_letter_code
_entity_poly.pdbx_strand_id
1 'polypeptide(L)'
;MIDSLTHAPAPAIFQASLQREYSSAQREKRFISIISIQASPHGIATEPQLTALARTIVQHIRAEEFFSRISETGFWIAVRGGEVASKNLASRIIDDKDKKWRTSIIECTPSLTFDEWIGLADCAHFN
;
A
#
# COMPACT_ATOMS: atom_id res chain seq x y z
N MET A 1 -12.32 -6.81 -11.14
CA MET A 1 -12.25 -5.45 -11.70
C MET A 1 -10.85 -4.89 -11.55
N ILE A 2 -10.42 -4.12 -12.52
CA ILE A 2 -9.08 -3.55 -12.58
C ILE A 2 -9.20 -2.06 -12.86
N ASP A 3 -8.34 -1.26 -12.24
CA ASP A 3 -8.28 0.17 -12.53
C ASP A 3 -7.81 0.37 -13.99
N SER A 4 -8.57 1.14 -14.75
CA SER A 4 -8.34 1.29 -16.20
C SER A 4 -7.04 2.02 -16.53
N LEU A 5 -6.55 2.88 -15.64
CA LEU A 5 -5.32 3.64 -15.86
C LEU A 5 -4.07 2.84 -15.49
N THR A 6 -4.05 2.24 -14.31
CA THR A 6 -2.85 1.62 -13.75
C THR A 6 -2.87 0.10 -13.82
N HIS A 7 -3.99 -0.50 -14.19
CA HIS A 7 -4.24 -1.94 -14.17
C HIS A 7 -4.13 -2.57 -12.77
N ALA A 8 -4.22 -1.73 -11.73
CA ALA A 8 -4.25 -2.21 -10.34
C ALA A 8 -5.62 -2.83 -10.02
N PRO A 9 -5.68 -3.83 -9.13
CA PRO A 9 -6.97 -4.36 -8.67
C PRO A 9 -7.84 -3.26 -8.05
N ALA A 10 -9.16 -3.41 -8.19
CA ALA A 10 -10.12 -2.47 -7.62
C ALA A 10 -10.06 -2.52 -6.08
N PRO A 11 -10.35 -1.38 -5.40
CA PRO A 11 -10.29 -1.33 -3.93
C PRO A 11 -11.12 -2.38 -3.22
N ALA A 12 -12.29 -2.73 -3.74
CA ALA A 12 -13.15 -3.74 -3.12
C ALA A 12 -12.49 -5.14 -3.13
N ILE A 13 -11.81 -5.49 -4.23
CA ILE A 13 -11.08 -6.75 -4.35
C ILE A 13 -9.87 -6.74 -3.42
N PHE A 14 -9.16 -5.63 -3.39
CA PHE A 14 -8.02 -5.43 -2.50
C PHE A 14 -8.43 -5.60 -1.03
N GLN A 15 -9.52 -4.97 -0.61
CA GLN A 15 -9.98 -5.02 0.77
C GLN A 15 -10.37 -6.44 1.18
N ALA A 16 -11.04 -7.19 0.31
CA ALA A 16 -11.40 -8.58 0.59
C ALA A 16 -10.14 -9.45 0.74
N SER A 17 -9.15 -9.24 -0.13
CA SER A 17 -7.87 -9.95 -0.03
C SER A 17 -7.11 -9.56 1.23
N LEU A 18 -7.15 -8.28 1.59
CA LEU A 18 -6.50 -7.76 2.79
C LEU A 18 -7.09 -8.36 4.06
N GLN A 19 -8.42 -8.52 4.10
CA GLN A 19 -9.09 -9.13 5.24
C GLN A 19 -8.69 -10.60 5.40
N ARG A 20 -8.58 -11.33 4.31
CA ARG A 20 -8.09 -12.72 4.33
C ARG A 20 -6.65 -12.79 4.83
N GLU A 21 -5.79 -11.90 4.36
CA GLU A 21 -4.39 -11.83 4.82
C GLU A 21 -4.30 -11.47 6.30
N TYR A 22 -5.12 -10.53 6.76
CA TYR A 22 -5.19 -10.18 8.17
C TYR A 22 -5.55 -11.39 9.03
N SER A 23 -6.60 -12.13 8.65
CA SER A 23 -7.03 -13.32 9.38
C SER A 23 -5.95 -14.39 9.42
N SER A 24 -5.28 -14.61 8.29
CA SER A 24 -4.18 -15.56 8.18
C SER A 24 -3.00 -15.13 9.06
N ALA A 25 -2.65 -13.85 9.05
CA ALA A 25 -1.57 -13.31 9.87
C ALA A 25 -1.86 -13.47 11.36
N GLN A 26 -3.11 -13.25 11.77
CA GLN A 26 -3.51 -13.44 13.16
C GLN A 26 -3.37 -14.90 13.60
N ARG A 27 -3.82 -15.83 12.76
CA ARG A 27 -3.70 -17.27 13.08
C ARG A 27 -2.25 -17.73 13.15
N GLU A 28 -1.43 -17.24 12.23
CA GLU A 28 -0.02 -17.65 12.12
C GLU A 28 0.91 -16.80 12.98
N LYS A 29 0.38 -15.79 13.66
CA LYS A 29 1.15 -14.86 14.51
C LYS A 29 2.30 -14.20 13.72
N ARG A 30 2.03 -13.81 12.49
CA ARG A 30 3.01 -13.09 11.66
C ARG A 30 2.59 -11.66 11.44
N PHE A 31 3.55 -10.83 11.05
CA PHE A 31 3.29 -9.42 10.78
C PHE A 31 2.72 -9.22 9.38
N ILE A 32 1.89 -8.20 9.25
CA ILE A 32 1.40 -7.69 7.97
C ILE A 32 1.36 -6.17 8.08
N SER A 33 1.64 -5.50 6.97
CA SER A 33 1.68 -4.03 6.94
C SER A 33 1.02 -3.50 5.68
N ILE A 34 0.60 -2.25 5.74
CA ILE A 34 0.18 -1.48 4.56
C ILE A 34 1.21 -0.39 4.33
N ILE A 35 1.71 -0.29 3.09
CA ILE A 35 2.44 0.89 2.66
C ILE A 35 1.45 1.78 1.94
N SER A 36 1.27 3.01 2.42
CA SER A 36 0.45 4.02 1.77
C SER A 36 1.35 4.95 0.98
N ILE A 37 1.12 5.08 -0.31
CA ILE A 37 1.86 6.00 -1.18
C ILE A 37 0.86 7.00 -1.73
N GLN A 38 1.07 8.27 -1.45
CA GLN A 38 0.18 9.36 -1.82
C GLN A 38 0.98 10.48 -2.47
N ALA A 39 0.43 11.11 -3.50
CA ALA A 39 1.06 12.28 -4.08
C ALA A 39 1.19 13.38 -3.03
N SER A 40 2.35 14.00 -2.98
CA SER A 40 2.61 15.10 -2.07
C SER A 40 1.66 16.27 -2.35
N PRO A 41 1.22 17.03 -1.32
CA PRO A 41 0.35 18.19 -1.53
C PRO A 41 0.96 19.24 -2.47
N HIS A 42 2.26 19.28 -2.58
CA HIS A 42 2.97 20.23 -3.45
C HIS A 42 3.35 19.63 -4.80
N GLY A 43 3.02 18.37 -5.03
CA GLY A 43 3.29 17.67 -6.27
C GLY A 43 2.01 17.35 -7.01
N ILE A 44 2.02 17.55 -8.33
CA ILE A 44 0.92 17.14 -9.19
C ILE A 44 1.31 15.83 -9.83
N ALA A 45 0.64 14.74 -9.44
CA ALA A 45 0.88 13.44 -10.04
C ALA A 45 0.08 13.35 -11.34
N THR A 46 0.79 13.23 -12.45
CA THR A 46 0.16 13.05 -13.77
C THR A 46 -0.20 11.59 -13.99
N GLU A 47 -1.07 11.33 -14.96
CA GLU A 47 -1.43 9.95 -15.32
C GLU A 47 -0.22 9.10 -15.70
N PRO A 48 0.73 9.60 -16.52
CA PRO A 48 1.95 8.83 -16.80
C PRO A 48 2.78 8.52 -15.55
N GLN A 49 2.82 9.43 -14.59
CA GLN A 49 3.55 9.21 -13.33
C GLN A 49 2.87 8.14 -12.49
N LEU A 50 1.55 8.15 -12.41
CA LEU A 50 0.78 7.13 -11.69
C LEU A 50 0.97 5.75 -12.32
N THR A 51 0.93 5.67 -13.65
CA THR A 51 1.15 4.43 -14.37
C THR A 51 2.57 3.90 -14.17
N ALA A 52 3.56 4.79 -14.19
CA ALA A 52 4.96 4.42 -13.96
C ALA A 52 5.15 3.89 -12.54
N LEU A 53 4.53 4.54 -11.55
CA LEU A 53 4.60 4.07 -10.17
C LEU A 53 3.97 2.69 -10.01
N ALA A 54 2.81 2.45 -10.63
CA ALA A 54 2.16 1.15 -10.58
C ALA A 54 3.05 0.05 -11.16
N ARG A 55 3.73 0.32 -12.27
CA ARG A 55 4.68 -0.62 -12.87
C ARG A 55 5.84 -0.92 -11.93
N THR A 56 6.37 0.11 -11.28
CA THR A 56 7.47 -0.04 -10.32
C THR A 56 7.03 -0.91 -9.14
N ILE A 57 5.81 -0.69 -8.63
CA ILE A 57 5.25 -1.50 -7.55
C ILE A 57 5.23 -2.98 -7.97
N VAL A 58 4.66 -3.28 -9.15
CA VAL A 58 4.58 -4.66 -9.66
C VAL A 58 5.95 -5.31 -9.76
N GLN A 59 6.97 -4.56 -10.15
CA GLN A 59 8.33 -5.08 -10.31
C GLN A 59 8.99 -5.46 -8.99
N HIS A 60 8.53 -4.90 -7.86
CA HIS A 60 9.21 -5.06 -6.58
C HIS A 60 8.44 -5.86 -5.53
N ILE A 61 7.13 -6.02 -5.70
CA ILE A 61 6.34 -6.83 -4.75
C ILE A 61 6.50 -8.32 -5.05
N ARG A 62 6.36 -9.13 -3.99
CA ARG A 62 6.41 -10.59 -4.10
C ARG A 62 5.06 -11.12 -4.57
N ALA A 63 5.02 -12.42 -4.96
CA ALA A 63 3.82 -13.06 -5.48
C ALA A 63 2.64 -13.03 -4.52
N GLU A 64 2.91 -13.11 -3.21
CA GLU A 64 1.88 -13.09 -2.16
C GLU A 64 1.48 -11.67 -1.74
N GLU A 65 2.19 -10.66 -2.24
CA GLU A 65 1.89 -9.26 -1.94
C GLU A 65 1.03 -8.67 -3.03
N PHE A 66 0.23 -7.67 -2.70
CA PHE A 66 -0.71 -7.09 -3.64
C PHE A 66 -0.89 -5.60 -3.34
N PHE A 67 -1.42 -4.87 -4.31
CA PHE A 67 -1.62 -3.44 -4.19
C PHE A 67 -2.93 -3.03 -4.85
N SER A 68 -3.37 -1.81 -4.56
CA SER A 68 -4.55 -1.23 -5.19
C SER A 68 -4.43 0.28 -5.25
N ARG A 69 -5.06 0.88 -6.23
CA ARG A 69 -5.22 2.33 -6.30
C ARG A 69 -6.38 2.71 -5.39
N ILE A 70 -6.07 3.42 -4.31
CA ILE A 70 -7.04 3.75 -3.27
C ILE A 70 -7.68 5.12 -3.52
N SER A 71 -6.95 6.03 -4.15
CA SER A 71 -7.42 7.37 -4.49
C SER A 71 -6.93 7.73 -5.88
N GLU A 72 -7.34 8.89 -6.38
CA GLU A 72 -6.90 9.35 -7.70
C GLU A 72 -5.38 9.47 -7.79
N THR A 73 -4.71 9.71 -6.68
CA THR A 73 -3.28 9.99 -6.64
C THR A 73 -2.51 9.11 -5.67
N GLY A 74 -3.05 7.95 -5.29
CA GLY A 74 -2.39 7.13 -4.29
C GLY A 74 -2.70 5.65 -4.35
N PHE A 75 -1.81 4.87 -3.71
CA PHE A 75 -1.86 3.41 -3.68
C PHE A 75 -1.65 2.90 -2.27
N TRP A 76 -2.22 1.73 -2.00
CA TRP A 76 -1.85 0.92 -0.84
C TRP A 76 -1.21 -0.36 -1.33
N ILE A 77 -0.15 -0.79 -0.63
CA ILE A 77 0.51 -2.07 -0.87
C ILE A 77 0.38 -2.91 0.39
N ALA A 78 -0.14 -4.13 0.25
CA ALA A 78 -0.19 -5.08 1.36
C ALA A 78 1.11 -5.89 1.38
N VAL A 79 1.84 -5.82 2.49
CA VAL A 79 3.16 -6.41 2.63
C VAL A 79 3.12 -7.50 3.71
N ARG A 80 3.65 -8.67 3.38
CA ARG A 80 3.87 -9.72 4.38
C ARG A 80 5.17 -9.43 5.11
N GLY A 81 5.05 -8.76 6.25
CA GLY A 81 6.20 -8.38 7.05
C GLY A 81 5.88 -7.17 7.92
N GLY A 82 6.83 -6.83 8.78
CA GLY A 82 6.72 -5.71 9.68
C GLY A 82 7.25 -4.42 9.06
N GLU A 83 7.53 -3.45 9.94
CA GLU A 83 7.94 -2.12 9.53
C GLU A 83 9.26 -2.13 8.75
N VAL A 84 10.24 -2.94 9.18
CA VAL A 84 11.55 -2.97 8.52
C VAL A 84 11.44 -3.48 7.09
N ALA A 85 10.74 -4.58 6.88
CA ALA A 85 10.53 -5.13 5.54
C ALA A 85 9.77 -4.14 4.65
N SER A 86 8.79 -3.45 5.22
CA SER A 86 8.00 -2.46 4.49
C SER A 86 8.83 -1.24 4.12
N LYS A 87 9.69 -0.75 5.01
CA LYS A 87 10.60 0.35 4.71
C LYS A 87 11.57 -0.02 3.59
N ASN A 88 12.09 -1.24 3.62
CA ASN A 88 13.01 -1.72 2.58
C ASN A 88 12.31 -1.77 1.22
N LEU A 89 11.08 -2.26 1.18
CA LEU A 89 10.30 -2.31 -0.05
C LEU A 89 9.98 -0.89 -0.55
N ALA A 90 9.53 -0.01 0.36
CA ALA A 90 9.22 1.37 0.00
C ALA A 90 10.43 2.09 -0.59
N SER A 91 11.62 1.87 -0.03
CA SER A 91 12.85 2.48 -0.52
C SER A 91 13.23 2.01 -1.93
N ARG A 92 12.87 0.78 -2.28
CA ARG A 92 13.10 0.27 -3.64
C ARG A 92 12.10 0.84 -4.65
N ILE A 93 10.91 1.21 -4.20
CA ILE A 93 9.86 1.74 -5.07
C ILE A 93 9.98 3.25 -5.23
N ILE A 94 10.21 3.95 -4.13
CA ILE A 94 10.29 5.42 -4.10
C ILE A 94 11.67 5.84 -3.63
N ASP A 95 12.35 6.67 -4.42
CA ASP A 95 13.61 7.28 -4.02
C ASP A 95 13.33 8.28 -2.89
N ASP A 96 14.10 8.20 -1.80
CA ASP A 96 13.97 9.12 -0.67
C ASP A 96 14.11 10.60 -1.08
N LYS A 97 14.80 10.86 -2.18
CA LYS A 97 14.99 12.20 -2.73
C LYS A 97 13.81 12.67 -3.56
N ASP A 98 12.90 11.76 -3.91
CA ASP A 98 11.72 12.10 -4.71
C ASP A 98 10.63 12.64 -3.78
N LYS A 99 10.43 13.94 -3.84
CA LYS A 99 9.45 14.63 -2.98
C LYS A 99 8.04 14.66 -3.59
N LYS A 100 7.87 14.02 -4.72
CA LYS A 100 6.58 13.92 -5.39
C LYS A 100 5.61 13.01 -4.63
N TRP A 101 6.13 12.03 -3.91
CA TRP A 101 5.34 11.01 -3.22
C TRP A 101 5.58 11.06 -1.72
N ARG A 102 4.52 10.86 -0.97
CA ARG A 102 4.56 10.72 0.47
C ARG A 102 4.25 9.27 0.81
N THR A 103 5.10 8.62 1.59
CA THR A 103 4.91 7.23 2.00
C THR A 103 4.66 7.15 3.50
N SER A 104 3.80 6.22 3.90
CA SER A 104 3.54 5.89 5.30
C SER A 104 3.45 4.39 5.43
N ILE A 105 3.92 3.86 6.55
CA ILE A 105 3.88 2.43 6.84
C ILE A 105 2.99 2.21 8.04
N ILE A 106 1.99 1.37 7.90
CA ILE A 106 1.03 1.04 8.95
C ILE A 106 1.14 -0.45 9.24
N GLU A 107 1.95 -0.80 10.24
CA GLU A 107 2.10 -2.17 10.68
C GLU A 107 0.87 -2.59 11.48
N CYS A 108 0.37 -3.78 11.22
CA CYS A 108 -0.72 -4.35 12.00
C CYS A 108 -0.13 -5.08 13.21
N THR A 109 -0.29 -4.50 14.39
CA THR A 109 0.11 -5.16 15.64
C THR A 109 -0.93 -6.18 16.04
N PRO A 110 -0.56 -7.20 16.87
CA PRO A 110 -1.51 -8.22 17.28
C PRO A 110 -2.73 -7.70 18.04
N SER A 111 -2.63 -6.50 18.62
CA SER A 111 -3.72 -5.90 19.38
C SER A 111 -4.74 -5.14 18.53
N LEU A 112 -4.44 -4.89 17.26
CA LEU A 112 -5.33 -4.14 16.38
C LEU A 112 -6.38 -5.05 15.74
N THR A 113 -7.63 -4.59 15.73
CA THR A 113 -8.66 -5.21 14.90
C THR A 113 -8.43 -4.81 13.44
N PHE A 114 -9.06 -5.52 12.52
CA PHE A 114 -8.97 -5.18 11.11
C PHE A 114 -9.45 -3.73 10.86
N ASP A 115 -10.60 -3.37 11.44
CA ASP A 115 -11.17 -2.03 11.25
C ASP A 115 -10.28 -0.94 11.84
N GLU A 116 -9.66 -1.19 12.98
CA GLU A 116 -8.72 -0.23 13.57
C GLU A 116 -7.49 -0.04 12.68
N TRP A 117 -6.95 -1.12 12.15
CA TRP A 117 -5.79 -1.07 11.26
C TRP A 117 -6.10 -0.30 9.98
N ILE A 118 -7.25 -0.61 9.35
CA ILE A 118 -7.69 0.10 8.15
C ILE A 118 -7.94 1.59 8.44
N GLY A 119 -8.50 1.90 9.61
CA GLY A 119 -8.71 3.28 10.03
C GLY A 119 -7.41 4.06 10.14
N LEU A 120 -6.36 3.45 10.68
CA LEU A 120 -5.04 4.07 10.74
C LEU A 120 -4.47 4.31 9.34
N ALA A 121 -4.65 3.36 8.44
CA ALA A 121 -4.18 3.49 7.06
C ALA A 121 -4.94 4.62 6.33
N ASP A 122 -6.24 4.71 6.53
CA ASP A 122 -7.05 5.80 5.96
C ASP A 122 -6.56 7.15 6.45
N CYS A 123 -6.32 7.30 7.75
CA CYS A 123 -5.80 8.54 8.31
C CYS A 123 -4.46 8.91 7.71
N ALA A 124 -3.56 7.95 7.57
CA ALA A 124 -2.24 8.19 7.01
C ALA A 124 -2.30 8.58 5.52
N HIS A 125 -3.25 8.01 4.78
CA HIS A 125 -3.38 8.25 3.34
C HIS A 125 -4.06 9.58 3.03
N PHE A 126 -5.16 9.90 3.73
CA PHE A 126 -6.01 11.03 3.40
C PHE A 126 -5.75 12.29 4.24
N ASN A 127 -4.91 12.20 5.22
CA ASN A 127 -4.49 13.34 6.03
C ASN A 127 -2.99 13.62 5.81
#